data_e36cfc54ea10ef052bba7c11bfc5c0ce
#
_entry.id   e36cfc54ea10ef052bba7c11bfc5c0ce
#
_cell.length_a   1.000
_cell.length_b   1.000
_cell.length_c   1.000
_cell.angle_alpha   90.00
_cell.angle_beta   90.00
_cell.angle_gamma   90.00
#
_symmetry.space_group_name_H-M   'P 1'
#
loop_
_entity.id
_entity.type
_entity.pdbx_description
1 polymer ?
#
loop_
_entity_poly.entity_id
_entity_poly.type
_entity_poly.pdbx_seq_one_letter_code
_entity_poly.pdbx_strand_id
1 'polypeptide(L)'
;MYVRNLTGLVAAFGCALALIAPAFADDQPAHPVWVDPLFGGIMFSGHVEAGVSYNPSDPSSNLNDGQLFTDRDDSIRMNQAMLNIEHDLDPNNPGWQGGFKFTGLYGTDARFTHFFNEFDLVTNSPYQWDIIEADAQLHSPLTGTNGIDWKIGQFPTPMGYESIDATANPLYSHSYIFSFGLPFKATGIYSTFHANNTLDVWAGWDTGVNASLGSNHGMVNSSLGHFLMGFGLNNLLDGKLNVLALAHVGPELPSVAFAGANGHWREYYDTVITYKINDDWTSVTELNLVHDDLFRATGGGAAQYITWKINDQWSVTGRAEAFADQFTNRISCYGSSPSSGCAFSFASAYPESQDYVDLERFYTGNSYGTGEGNTLYGEMTVGATYTPPLKLPGTVGLAVRPEVRWDTVLGGTAGIAPFAGTSNEFTLALDTILSF
;
A
#
# COMPACT_ATOMS: atom_id res chain seq x y z
N MET A 1 19.52 -18.66 18.51
CA MET A 1 20.56 -17.66 18.82
C MET A 1 20.41 -16.38 17.99
N TYR A 2 19.21 -16.09 17.50
CA TYR A 2 18.93 -15.06 16.48
C TYR A 2 18.09 -13.87 16.97
N VAL A 3 17.77 -13.79 18.25
CA VAL A 3 16.97 -12.66 18.81
C VAL A 3 17.80 -11.38 19.06
N ARG A 4 19.11 -11.43 18.85
CA ARG A 4 20.00 -10.31 19.22
C ARG A 4 20.01 -9.13 18.24
N ASN A 5 19.58 -9.31 17.01
CA ASN A 5 19.66 -8.24 15.99
C ASN A 5 18.39 -7.37 15.87
N LEU A 6 17.24 -7.88 16.30
CA LEU A 6 16.01 -7.06 16.32
C LEU A 6 16.04 -5.96 17.40
N THR A 7 16.69 -6.23 18.52
CA THR A 7 16.83 -5.22 19.59
C THR A 7 17.70 -4.02 19.21
N GLY A 8 18.55 -4.16 18.21
CA GLY A 8 19.35 -3.05 17.67
C GLY A 8 18.53 -2.08 16.81
N LEU A 9 17.57 -2.58 16.07
CA LEU A 9 16.72 -1.76 15.18
C LEU A 9 15.76 -0.87 15.99
N VAL A 10 15.17 -1.42 17.05
CA VAL A 10 14.26 -0.67 17.94
C VAL A 10 15.03 0.38 18.76
N ALA A 11 16.30 0.11 19.09
CA ALA A 11 17.10 1.02 19.91
C ALA A 11 17.65 2.22 19.14
N ALA A 12 17.90 2.10 17.83
CA ALA A 12 18.39 3.22 17.00
C ALA A 12 17.32 4.27 16.72
N PHE A 13 16.05 3.89 16.68
CA PHE A 13 14.92 4.81 16.51
C PHE A 13 14.35 5.33 17.84
N GLY A 14 14.63 4.66 18.95
CA GLY A 14 14.13 5.05 20.27
C GLY A 14 14.64 6.40 20.81
N CYS A 15 15.70 6.95 20.25
CA CYS A 15 16.22 8.27 20.67
C CYS A 15 15.59 9.47 19.94
N ALA A 16 14.88 9.25 18.83
CA ALA A 16 14.18 10.33 18.09
C ALA A 16 12.72 10.51 18.55
N LEU A 17 12.18 9.59 19.33
CA LEU A 17 10.76 9.54 19.73
C LEU A 17 10.41 10.39 20.97
N ALA A 18 11.35 11.13 21.54
CA ALA A 18 11.14 11.83 22.83
C ALA A 18 10.41 13.18 22.75
N LEU A 19 10.05 13.64 21.58
CA LEU A 19 9.28 14.88 21.43
C LEU A 19 8.25 14.61 20.37
N ILE A 20 6.96 14.58 20.75
CA ILE A 20 5.88 15.11 19.93
C ILE A 20 4.58 14.32 20.04
N ALA A 21 3.58 15.09 20.02
CA ALA A 21 2.15 14.83 20.08
C ALA A 21 1.41 15.19 18.74
N PRO A 22 0.26 14.94 18.62
CA PRO A 22 -0.91 14.26 18.03
C PRO A 22 -1.59 14.73 16.70
N ALA A 23 -2.30 13.91 16.03
CA ALA A 23 -2.83 13.95 14.70
C ALA A 23 -4.25 13.64 14.30
N PHE A 24 -4.76 13.88 13.11
CA PHE A 24 -6.02 13.38 12.56
C PHE A 24 -5.89 12.81 11.15
N ALA A 25 -6.54 11.70 10.88
CA ALA A 25 -7.13 11.43 9.59
C ALA A 25 -8.49 12.12 9.56
N ASP A 26 -8.72 12.88 8.58
CA ASP A 26 -9.98 13.32 7.98
C ASP A 26 -10.02 14.81 7.64
N ASP A 27 -9.13 15.22 6.75
CA ASP A 27 -9.31 16.41 5.92
C ASP A 27 -8.78 16.08 4.52
N GLN A 28 -9.21 14.93 3.97
CA GLN A 28 -9.16 14.76 2.54
C GLN A 28 -10.02 15.87 1.94
N PRO A 29 -9.56 16.64 0.96
CA PRO A 29 -10.42 17.55 0.26
C PRO A 29 -11.59 16.73 -0.26
N ALA A 30 -12.82 17.13 0.10
CA ALA A 30 -14.03 16.42 -0.32
C ALA A 30 -13.95 16.26 -1.85
N HIS A 31 -13.76 15.03 -2.32
CA HIS A 31 -13.76 14.76 -3.75
C HIS A 31 -15.10 15.17 -4.32
N PRO A 32 -15.14 15.79 -5.49
CA PRO A 32 -16.39 16.08 -6.13
C PRO A 32 -17.12 14.75 -6.38
N VAL A 33 -18.30 14.63 -5.82
CA VAL A 33 -19.13 13.44 -5.92
C VAL A 33 -20.42 13.81 -6.61
N TRP A 34 -20.73 13.12 -7.70
CA TRP A 34 -22.05 13.21 -8.30
C TRP A 34 -22.97 12.17 -7.64
N VAL A 35 -24.07 12.63 -7.05
CA VAL A 35 -25.06 11.77 -6.40
C VAL A 35 -26.26 11.63 -7.31
N ASP A 36 -26.61 10.40 -7.67
CA ASP A 36 -27.78 10.14 -8.50
C ASP A 36 -29.08 10.24 -7.68
N PRO A 37 -29.96 11.20 -8.00
CA PRO A 37 -31.22 11.33 -7.29
C PRO A 37 -32.26 10.25 -7.68
N LEU A 38 -32.03 9.50 -8.76
CA LEU A 38 -33.00 8.52 -9.28
C LEU A 38 -32.79 7.12 -8.68
N PHE A 39 -31.56 6.76 -8.31
CA PHE A 39 -31.21 5.41 -7.82
C PHE A 39 -30.93 5.36 -6.31
N GLY A 40 -31.46 6.28 -5.53
CA GLY A 40 -31.43 6.19 -4.07
C GLY A 40 -30.10 6.59 -3.44
N GLY A 41 -29.35 7.50 -4.08
CA GLY A 41 -28.14 8.07 -3.50
C GLY A 41 -26.86 7.33 -3.87
N ILE A 42 -26.83 6.66 -5.02
CA ILE A 42 -25.57 6.13 -5.59
C ILE A 42 -24.65 7.29 -5.94
N MET A 43 -23.43 7.22 -5.48
CA MET A 43 -22.41 8.23 -5.72
C MET A 43 -21.46 7.76 -6.82
N PHE A 44 -21.03 8.71 -7.65
CA PHE A 44 -20.04 8.51 -8.69
C PHE A 44 -18.91 9.51 -8.47
N SER A 45 -17.71 9.03 -8.36
CA SER A 45 -16.52 9.85 -8.24
C SER A 45 -15.35 9.20 -8.98
N GLY A 46 -14.28 9.92 -9.16
CA GLY A 46 -13.11 9.37 -9.80
C GLY A 46 -12.00 10.38 -9.96
N HIS A 47 -10.90 9.92 -10.52
CA HIS A 47 -9.78 10.79 -10.83
C HIS A 47 -8.97 10.25 -12.01
N VAL A 48 -8.15 11.12 -12.56
CA VAL A 48 -7.07 10.79 -13.48
C VAL A 48 -5.78 11.33 -12.88
N GLU A 49 -4.81 10.45 -12.66
CA GLU A 49 -3.45 10.79 -12.26
C GLU A 49 -2.50 10.55 -13.41
N ALA A 50 -1.61 11.49 -13.64
CA ALA A 50 -0.50 11.35 -14.56
C ALA A 50 0.73 12.04 -14.00
N GLY A 51 1.90 11.38 -14.14
CA GLY A 51 3.14 11.89 -13.59
C GLY A 51 4.36 11.51 -14.40
N VAL A 52 5.50 12.01 -13.96
CA VAL A 52 6.83 11.72 -14.48
C VAL A 52 7.81 11.65 -13.33
N SER A 53 8.70 10.68 -13.39
CA SER A 53 9.87 10.60 -12.52
C SER A 53 11.13 10.73 -13.35
N TYR A 54 12.11 11.47 -12.84
CA TYR A 54 13.42 11.69 -13.45
C TYR A 54 14.52 11.26 -12.50
N ASN A 55 15.39 10.37 -12.98
CA ASN A 55 16.56 9.89 -12.25
C ASN A 55 17.84 10.53 -12.84
N PRO A 56 18.51 11.48 -12.15
CA PRO A 56 19.71 12.13 -12.67
C PRO A 56 20.90 11.19 -12.95
N SER A 57 20.84 9.94 -12.49
CA SER A 57 21.87 8.93 -12.78
C SER A 57 21.73 8.31 -14.16
N ASP A 58 20.62 8.59 -14.88
CA ASP A 58 20.32 8.10 -16.24
C ASP A 58 20.58 6.57 -16.36
N PRO A 59 19.85 5.74 -15.61
CA PRO A 59 20.08 4.31 -15.59
C PRO A 59 19.79 3.70 -16.96
N SER A 60 20.70 2.89 -17.48
CA SER A 60 20.55 2.25 -18.81
C SER A 60 19.33 1.31 -18.90
N SER A 61 18.74 0.94 -17.78
CA SER A 61 17.48 0.20 -17.67
C SER A 61 16.26 1.08 -17.89
N ASN A 62 16.36 2.39 -17.78
CA ASN A 62 15.25 3.35 -17.64
C ASN A 62 14.32 3.01 -16.48
N LEU A 63 14.85 2.42 -15.40
CA LEU A 63 14.09 2.05 -14.19
C LEU A 63 14.59 2.83 -12.98
N ASN A 64 13.65 3.19 -12.12
CA ASN A 64 13.91 3.63 -10.76
C ASN A 64 13.87 2.41 -9.85
N ASP A 65 15.03 1.91 -9.47
CA ASP A 65 15.13 0.66 -8.72
C ASP A 65 14.48 0.78 -7.34
N GLY A 66 13.69 -0.23 -6.97
CA GLY A 66 12.99 -0.26 -5.67
C GLY A 66 11.71 0.59 -5.59
N GLN A 67 11.32 1.26 -6.65
CA GLN A 67 10.07 2.03 -6.73
C GLN A 67 9.07 1.29 -7.63
N LEU A 68 7.88 0.94 -7.11
CA LEU A 68 6.86 0.29 -7.94
C LEU A 68 6.15 1.30 -8.82
N PHE A 69 5.25 2.07 -8.33
CA PHE A 69 4.33 2.93 -9.08
C PHE A 69 5.02 4.08 -9.84
N THR A 70 6.24 4.45 -9.45
CA THR A 70 7.12 5.42 -10.10
C THR A 70 8.35 4.76 -10.74
N ASP A 71 8.19 3.54 -11.22
CA ASP A 71 9.23 2.62 -11.67
C ASP A 71 10.01 3.07 -12.93
N ARG A 72 9.52 4.05 -13.69
CA ARG A 72 10.09 4.45 -14.96
C ARG A 72 10.74 5.81 -14.91
N ASP A 73 12.00 5.85 -15.35
CA ASP A 73 12.73 7.09 -15.56
C ASP A 73 12.31 7.78 -16.87
N ASP A 74 12.33 9.11 -16.90
CA ASP A 74 12.11 9.98 -18.07
C ASP A 74 10.82 9.71 -18.88
N SER A 75 9.80 9.17 -18.26
CA SER A 75 8.59 8.74 -18.94
C SER A 75 7.33 9.30 -18.32
N ILE A 76 6.61 10.13 -19.07
CA ILE A 76 5.28 10.57 -18.64
C ILE A 76 4.33 9.39 -18.71
N ARG A 77 3.67 9.08 -17.59
CA ARG A 77 2.74 7.96 -17.45
C ARG A 77 1.39 8.47 -16.94
N MET A 78 0.30 7.88 -17.42
CA MET A 78 -0.99 7.94 -16.77
C MET A 78 -1.01 6.78 -15.77
N ASN A 79 -0.80 7.10 -14.50
CA ASN A 79 -0.75 6.11 -13.43
C ASN A 79 -2.12 5.53 -13.20
N GLN A 80 -3.12 6.39 -13.04
CA GLN A 80 -4.48 5.98 -12.70
C GLN A 80 -5.52 6.77 -13.50
N ALA A 81 -6.50 6.06 -14.03
CA ALA A 81 -7.83 6.56 -14.34
C ALA A 81 -8.81 5.70 -13.53
N MET A 82 -9.27 6.23 -12.41
CA MET A 82 -10.09 5.51 -11.43
C MET A 82 -11.53 5.99 -11.45
N LEU A 83 -12.46 5.05 -11.35
CA LEU A 83 -13.90 5.31 -11.25
C LEU A 83 -14.47 4.57 -10.05
N ASN A 84 -15.10 5.30 -9.15
CA ASN A 84 -15.84 4.79 -8.01
C ASN A 84 -17.33 4.87 -8.26
N ILE A 85 -18.06 3.81 -7.93
CA ILE A 85 -19.52 3.73 -7.91
C ILE A 85 -19.88 3.14 -6.55
N GLU A 86 -20.52 3.92 -5.69
CA GLU A 86 -20.71 3.51 -4.31
C GLU A 86 -22.03 3.97 -3.71
N HIS A 87 -22.50 3.25 -2.72
CA HIS A 87 -23.57 3.62 -1.84
C HIS A 87 -23.12 3.33 -0.41
N ASP A 88 -22.72 4.37 0.30
CA ASP A 88 -22.11 4.26 1.61
C ASP A 88 -23.13 3.95 2.71
N LEU A 89 -22.63 3.36 3.79
CA LEU A 89 -23.34 3.26 5.05
C LEU A 89 -23.39 4.65 5.71
N ASP A 90 -24.56 5.06 6.22
CA ASP A 90 -24.72 6.32 6.96
C ASP A 90 -24.27 6.13 8.44
N PRO A 91 -23.14 6.71 8.86
CA PRO A 91 -22.63 6.54 10.23
C PRO A 91 -23.55 7.09 11.33
N ASN A 92 -24.53 7.92 10.94
CA ASN A 92 -25.51 8.47 11.87
C ASN A 92 -26.78 7.60 12.00
N ASN A 93 -26.94 6.59 11.18
CA ASN A 93 -28.07 5.68 11.25
C ASN A 93 -27.67 4.39 12.01
N PRO A 94 -28.11 4.17 13.24
CA PRO A 94 -27.75 3.00 14.02
C PRO A 94 -28.56 1.74 13.67
N GLY A 95 -29.42 1.81 12.65
CA GLY A 95 -30.24 0.68 12.19
C GLY A 95 -29.52 -0.20 11.17
N TRP A 96 -30.20 -1.25 10.70
CA TRP A 96 -29.70 -2.06 9.59
C TRP A 96 -29.56 -1.21 8.33
N GLN A 97 -28.41 -1.34 7.68
CA GLN A 97 -28.11 -0.65 6.43
C GLN A 97 -27.38 -1.59 5.48
N GLY A 98 -27.59 -1.38 4.18
CA GLY A 98 -26.84 -2.04 3.12
C GLY A 98 -26.16 -1.02 2.23
N GLY A 99 -24.94 -1.31 1.81
CA GLY A 99 -24.15 -0.52 0.90
C GLY A 99 -23.40 -1.38 -0.09
N PHE A 100 -22.69 -0.76 -1.00
CA PHE A 100 -21.75 -1.42 -1.90
C PHE A 100 -20.71 -0.42 -2.40
N LYS A 101 -19.56 -0.95 -2.83
CA LYS A 101 -18.57 -0.17 -3.54
C LYS A 101 -18.01 -0.94 -4.73
N PHE A 102 -17.84 -0.24 -5.83
CA PHE A 102 -17.11 -0.70 -6.99
C PHE A 102 -16.08 0.34 -7.37
N THR A 103 -14.82 -0.06 -7.49
CA THR A 103 -13.71 0.79 -7.93
C THR A 103 -12.98 0.11 -9.08
N GLY A 104 -13.06 0.69 -10.26
CA GLY A 104 -12.32 0.26 -11.45
C GLY A 104 -11.12 1.18 -11.70
N LEU A 105 -9.99 0.59 -12.08
CA LEU A 105 -8.74 1.28 -12.39
C LEU A 105 -8.28 0.92 -13.81
N TYR A 106 -7.81 1.92 -14.54
CA TYR A 106 -7.03 1.75 -15.77
C TYR A 106 -5.79 2.64 -15.70
N GLY A 107 -4.61 2.07 -15.92
CA GLY A 107 -3.37 2.84 -15.85
C GLY A 107 -2.14 1.95 -15.72
N THR A 108 -0.99 2.58 -15.49
CA THR A 108 0.25 1.83 -15.26
C THR A 108 0.28 1.15 -13.90
N ASP A 109 -0.44 1.69 -12.91
CA ASP A 109 -0.47 1.17 -11.55
C ASP A 109 -1.24 -0.15 -11.44
N ALA A 110 -2.20 -0.39 -12.33
CA ALA A 110 -2.91 -1.65 -12.42
C ALA A 110 -1.98 -2.86 -12.63
N ARG A 111 -0.76 -2.66 -13.18
CA ARG A 111 0.27 -3.72 -13.28
C ARG A 111 0.65 -4.31 -11.93
N PHE A 112 0.56 -3.52 -10.86
CA PHE A 112 1.01 -3.88 -9.52
C PHE A 112 -0.12 -4.33 -8.60
N THR A 113 -1.36 -4.04 -8.98
CA THR A 113 -2.51 -4.19 -8.09
C THR A 113 -3.50 -5.27 -8.52
N HIS A 114 -3.57 -5.64 -9.81
CA HIS A 114 -4.52 -6.65 -10.25
C HIS A 114 -4.18 -8.05 -9.70
N PHE A 115 -5.21 -8.87 -9.52
CA PHE A 115 -5.01 -10.25 -9.09
C PHE A 115 -4.38 -11.08 -10.20
N PHE A 116 -3.56 -12.02 -9.82
CA PHE A 116 -2.91 -12.95 -10.72
C PHE A 116 -3.96 -13.69 -11.58
N ASN A 117 -3.77 -13.71 -12.89
CA ASN A 117 -4.68 -14.20 -13.93
C ASN A 117 -6.01 -13.44 -14.06
N GLU A 118 -6.15 -12.29 -13.45
CA GLU A 118 -7.26 -11.38 -13.68
C GLU A 118 -6.74 -10.20 -14.52
N PHE A 119 -7.21 -10.08 -15.76
CA PHE A 119 -6.78 -9.09 -16.75
C PHE A 119 -5.37 -9.21 -17.33
N ASP A 120 -4.54 -10.17 -16.92
CA ASP A 120 -3.12 -10.31 -17.28
C ASP A 120 -2.84 -10.23 -18.78
N LEU A 121 -3.71 -10.75 -19.62
CA LEU A 121 -3.54 -10.81 -21.06
C LEU A 121 -4.50 -9.92 -21.85
N VAL A 122 -5.20 -9.02 -21.18
CA VAL A 122 -6.20 -8.15 -21.83
C VAL A 122 -5.52 -7.09 -22.69
N THR A 123 -4.38 -6.55 -22.23
CA THR A 123 -3.61 -5.59 -22.99
C THR A 123 -2.12 -6.01 -22.99
N ASN A 124 -1.46 -5.90 -24.13
CA ASN A 124 -0.01 -6.05 -24.22
C ASN A 124 0.64 -4.65 -24.17
N SER A 125 0.44 -3.96 -23.05
CA SER A 125 0.79 -2.57 -22.84
C SER A 125 1.12 -2.35 -21.36
N PRO A 126 1.93 -1.35 -21.00
CA PRO A 126 2.09 -0.96 -19.59
C PRO A 126 0.82 -0.41 -18.97
N TYR A 127 -0.20 -0.12 -19.76
CA TYR A 127 -1.52 0.30 -19.27
C TYR A 127 -2.43 -0.92 -19.15
N GLN A 128 -2.79 -1.26 -17.93
CA GLN A 128 -3.59 -2.43 -17.57
C GLN A 128 -4.93 -2.02 -16.96
N TRP A 129 -5.82 -3.00 -16.83
CA TRP A 129 -7.08 -2.88 -16.12
C TRP A 129 -7.00 -3.57 -14.77
N ASP A 130 -7.71 -3.03 -13.80
CA ASP A 130 -7.91 -3.68 -12.51
C ASP A 130 -9.28 -3.34 -11.91
N ILE A 131 -9.79 -4.23 -11.09
CA ILE A 131 -10.87 -3.97 -10.15
C ILE A 131 -10.22 -3.85 -8.77
N ILE A 132 -10.17 -2.65 -8.22
CA ILE A 132 -9.58 -2.41 -6.90
C ILE A 132 -10.53 -2.88 -5.82
N GLU A 133 -11.82 -2.60 -5.98
CA GLU A 133 -12.83 -2.92 -5.00
C GLU A 133 -14.13 -3.31 -5.69
N ALA A 134 -14.75 -4.39 -5.20
CA ALA A 134 -16.07 -4.85 -5.63
C ALA A 134 -16.71 -5.62 -4.47
N ASP A 135 -17.42 -4.92 -3.60
CA ASP A 135 -17.95 -5.48 -2.37
C ASP A 135 -19.39 -5.04 -2.08
N ALA A 136 -20.04 -5.86 -1.26
CA ALA A 136 -21.26 -5.51 -0.58
C ALA A 136 -20.96 -5.16 0.88
N GLN A 137 -21.60 -4.14 1.38
CA GLN A 137 -21.43 -3.64 2.74
C GLN A 137 -22.74 -3.79 3.53
N LEU A 138 -22.63 -4.10 4.80
CA LEU A 138 -23.76 -4.26 5.69
C LEU A 138 -23.43 -3.71 7.08
N HIS A 139 -24.24 -2.78 7.57
CA HIS A 139 -24.23 -2.43 8.99
C HIS A 139 -25.27 -3.25 9.74
N SER A 140 -24.84 -3.90 10.81
CA SER A 140 -25.72 -4.62 11.73
C SER A 140 -25.69 -4.03 13.12
N PRO A 141 -26.84 -3.54 13.63
CA PRO A 141 -26.91 -2.96 14.97
C PRO A 141 -26.69 -4.01 16.06
N LEU A 142 -25.96 -3.64 17.10
CA LEU A 142 -25.75 -4.46 18.29
C LEU A 142 -25.98 -3.61 19.54
N THR A 143 -26.93 -4.02 20.36
CA THR A 143 -27.34 -3.26 21.57
C THR A 143 -26.17 -2.98 22.52
N GLY A 144 -26.00 -1.73 22.88
CA GLY A 144 -24.94 -1.29 23.80
C GLY A 144 -23.58 -1.03 23.13
N THR A 145 -23.53 -1.07 21.80
CA THR A 145 -22.35 -0.78 20.98
C THR A 145 -22.73 0.11 19.80
N ASN A 146 -21.76 0.47 18.97
CA ASN A 146 -22.00 1.18 17.70
C ASN A 146 -22.23 0.24 16.52
N GLY A 147 -22.44 -1.07 16.77
CA GLY A 147 -22.75 -2.07 15.75
C GLY A 147 -21.54 -2.77 15.14
N ILE A 148 -21.79 -3.48 14.06
CA ILE A 148 -20.79 -4.21 13.29
C ILE A 148 -20.96 -3.87 11.83
N ASP A 149 -19.90 -3.41 11.19
CA ASP A 149 -19.82 -3.23 9.75
C ASP A 149 -19.14 -4.45 9.11
N TRP A 150 -19.76 -4.95 8.06
CA TRP A 150 -19.31 -6.09 7.28
C TRP A 150 -18.97 -5.64 5.86
N LYS A 151 -17.87 -6.14 5.34
CA LYS A 151 -17.48 -5.99 3.95
C LYS A 151 -17.27 -7.37 3.34
N ILE A 152 -17.93 -7.65 2.20
CA ILE A 152 -17.97 -8.98 1.58
C ILE A 152 -17.72 -8.82 0.09
N GLY A 153 -16.64 -9.36 -0.40
CA GLY A 153 -16.25 -9.27 -1.81
C GLY A 153 -14.76 -9.08 -1.98
N GLN A 154 -14.38 -8.35 -3.00
CA GLN A 154 -13.01 -7.91 -3.26
C GLN A 154 -12.80 -6.52 -2.67
N PHE A 155 -11.73 -6.35 -1.92
CA PHE A 155 -11.44 -5.10 -1.24
C PHE A 155 -9.93 -4.85 -1.13
N PRO A 156 -9.49 -3.56 -1.13
CA PRO A 156 -8.12 -3.22 -0.78
C PRO A 156 -7.85 -3.55 0.69
N THR A 157 -6.60 -3.81 1.00
CA THR A 157 -6.22 -4.06 2.40
C THR A 157 -6.58 -2.88 3.29
N PRO A 158 -7.10 -3.12 4.50
CA PRO A 158 -7.24 -2.06 5.50
C PRO A 158 -5.94 -1.78 6.27
N MET A 159 -4.84 -2.46 5.93
CA MET A 159 -3.51 -2.29 6.55
C MET A 159 -2.74 -1.19 5.85
N GLY A 160 -1.88 -0.51 6.61
CA GLY A 160 -0.97 0.51 6.10
C GLY A 160 -1.54 1.92 6.11
N TYR A 161 -0.64 2.87 5.93
CA TYR A 161 -0.98 4.29 5.84
C TYR A 161 -1.24 4.72 4.39
N GLU A 162 -0.41 4.26 3.46
CA GLU A 162 -0.59 4.56 2.04
C GLU A 162 -1.65 3.65 1.41
N SER A 163 -2.26 4.12 0.33
CA SER A 163 -3.36 3.47 -0.37
C SER A 163 -3.05 3.30 -1.86
N ILE A 164 -3.76 2.38 -2.52
CA ILE A 164 -3.75 2.27 -3.99
C ILE A 164 -4.33 3.54 -4.63
N ASP A 165 -5.34 4.16 -4.02
CA ASP A 165 -5.91 5.42 -4.51
C ASP A 165 -4.92 6.56 -4.31
N ALA A 166 -4.40 7.12 -5.41
CA ALA A 166 -3.42 8.19 -5.40
C ALA A 166 -3.89 9.46 -4.69
N THR A 167 -5.20 9.68 -4.62
CA THR A 167 -5.79 10.85 -3.95
C THR A 167 -5.68 10.76 -2.44
N ALA A 168 -5.55 9.56 -1.88
CA ALA A 168 -5.40 9.31 -0.45
C ALA A 168 -3.96 9.49 0.05
N ASN A 169 -2.98 9.57 -0.85
CA ASN A 169 -1.56 9.64 -0.51
C ASN A 169 -1.03 11.06 -0.53
N PRO A 170 -0.23 11.47 0.45
CA PRO A 170 0.34 12.82 0.50
C PRO A 170 1.52 13.04 -0.47
N LEU A 171 2.12 11.96 -0.99
CA LEU A 171 3.27 11.93 -1.88
C LEU A 171 2.94 11.14 -3.14
N TYR A 172 3.69 11.36 -4.23
CA TYR A 172 3.53 10.63 -5.47
C TYR A 172 4.18 9.25 -5.40
N SER A 173 5.41 9.16 -4.89
CA SER A 173 6.07 7.87 -4.70
C SER A 173 5.62 7.20 -3.40
N HIS A 174 5.65 5.86 -3.41
CA HIS A 174 5.27 5.04 -2.27
C HIS A 174 6.46 4.61 -1.41
N SER A 175 6.19 4.35 -0.12
CA SER A 175 7.13 3.76 0.82
C SER A 175 7.51 2.32 0.43
N TYR A 176 8.61 1.82 0.95
CA TYR A 176 8.94 0.39 0.87
C TYR A 176 7.94 -0.47 1.62
N ILE A 177 7.40 0.02 2.75
CA ILE A 177 6.34 -0.68 3.50
C ILE A 177 5.15 -0.93 2.59
N PHE A 178 4.61 0.11 1.94
CA PHE A 178 3.49 -0.05 1.02
C PHE A 178 3.83 -1.01 -0.13
N SER A 179 4.99 -0.81 -0.76
CA SER A 179 5.38 -1.57 -1.96
C SER A 179 5.70 -3.03 -1.68
N PHE A 180 6.30 -3.35 -0.51
CA PHE A 180 6.88 -4.67 -0.24
C PHE A 180 6.48 -5.28 1.10
N GLY A 181 5.91 -4.51 2.01
CA GLY A 181 5.56 -4.94 3.37
C GLY A 181 4.09 -5.27 3.59
N LEU A 182 3.19 -4.92 2.64
CA LEU A 182 1.76 -5.06 2.80
C LEU A 182 1.10 -5.87 1.66
N PRO A 183 -0.01 -6.57 1.92
CA PRO A 183 -0.90 -7.01 0.85
C PRO A 183 -1.55 -5.79 0.19
N PHE A 184 -1.93 -5.86 -1.09
CA PHE A 184 -2.68 -4.78 -1.74
C PHE A 184 -4.18 -4.99 -1.66
N LYS A 185 -4.63 -6.20 -1.98
CA LYS A 185 -6.04 -6.56 -2.05
C LYS A 185 -6.25 -8.00 -1.59
N ALA A 186 -7.48 -8.31 -1.22
CA ALA A 186 -7.94 -9.66 -0.95
C ALA A 186 -9.40 -9.83 -1.38
N THR A 187 -9.86 -11.08 -1.47
CA THR A 187 -11.28 -11.41 -1.68
C THR A 187 -11.76 -12.26 -0.51
N GLY A 188 -12.80 -11.80 0.17
CA GLY A 188 -13.27 -12.51 1.36
C GLY A 188 -14.37 -11.77 2.10
N ILE A 189 -14.32 -11.86 3.41
CA ILE A 189 -15.20 -11.17 4.33
C ILE A 189 -14.40 -10.66 5.51
N TYR A 190 -14.58 -9.40 5.88
CA TYR A 190 -14.17 -8.93 7.19
C TYR A 190 -15.26 -8.09 7.85
N SER A 191 -15.12 -7.94 9.17
CA SER A 191 -16.00 -7.13 9.98
C SER A 191 -15.20 -6.19 10.85
N THR A 192 -15.77 -5.02 11.09
CA THR A 192 -15.33 -4.06 12.10
C THR A 192 -16.40 -3.97 13.18
N PHE A 193 -16.11 -4.49 14.35
CA PHE A 193 -16.98 -4.36 15.52
C PHE A 193 -16.66 -3.05 16.23
N HIS A 194 -17.59 -2.11 16.20
CA HIS A 194 -17.51 -0.80 16.86
C HIS A 194 -17.96 -0.93 18.31
N ALA A 195 -17.04 -1.31 19.21
CA ALA A 195 -17.36 -1.52 20.61
C ALA A 195 -17.86 -0.21 21.29
N ASN A 196 -17.28 0.91 20.91
CA ASN A 196 -17.64 2.27 21.32
C ASN A 196 -16.91 3.28 20.43
N ASN A 197 -17.01 4.58 20.75
CA ASN A 197 -16.35 5.66 19.97
C ASN A 197 -14.81 5.62 19.99
N THR A 198 -14.22 4.72 20.79
CA THR A 198 -12.76 4.64 20.95
C THR A 198 -12.19 3.32 20.47
N LEU A 199 -12.92 2.22 20.58
CA LEU A 199 -12.41 0.88 20.28
C LEU A 199 -13.20 0.24 19.15
N ASP A 200 -12.49 -0.10 18.09
CA ASP A 200 -12.91 -0.99 17.02
C ASP A 200 -12.12 -2.30 17.09
N VAL A 201 -12.76 -3.41 16.77
CA VAL A 201 -12.12 -4.74 16.66
C VAL A 201 -12.38 -5.30 15.27
N TRP A 202 -11.30 -5.69 14.62
CA TRP A 202 -11.31 -6.23 13.27
C TRP A 202 -11.19 -7.74 13.27
N ALA A 203 -11.99 -8.41 12.46
CA ALA A 203 -11.89 -9.84 12.21
C ALA A 203 -12.36 -10.17 10.79
N GLY A 204 -11.58 -10.99 10.08
CA GLY A 204 -11.89 -11.35 8.71
C GLY A 204 -11.27 -12.68 8.29
N TRP A 205 -11.77 -13.17 7.17
CA TRP A 205 -11.24 -14.30 6.44
C TRP A 205 -11.25 -14.00 4.95
N ASP A 206 -10.17 -14.35 4.25
CA ASP A 206 -10.03 -14.13 2.82
C ASP A 206 -9.26 -15.26 2.11
N THR A 207 -9.12 -15.14 0.81
CA THR A 207 -8.47 -16.15 -0.05
C THR A 207 -6.96 -15.97 -0.16
N GLY A 208 -6.38 -14.98 0.49
CA GLY A 208 -4.94 -14.68 0.47
C GLY A 208 -4.58 -13.36 -0.18
N VAL A 209 -3.33 -13.00 -0.04
CA VAL A 209 -2.76 -11.75 -0.55
C VAL A 209 -2.85 -11.70 -2.07
N ASN A 210 -3.46 -10.66 -2.58
CA ASN A 210 -3.65 -10.43 -4.02
C ASN A 210 -4.30 -11.63 -4.74
N ALA A 211 -5.25 -12.29 -4.07
CA ALA A 211 -5.93 -13.47 -4.58
C ALA A 211 -7.44 -13.24 -4.77
N SER A 212 -7.96 -13.60 -5.93
CA SER A 212 -9.39 -13.64 -6.20
C SER A 212 -10.05 -14.93 -5.67
N LEU A 213 -11.36 -15.04 -5.76
CA LEU A 213 -12.08 -16.27 -5.47
C LEU A 213 -11.65 -17.37 -6.46
N GLY A 214 -11.03 -18.43 -5.94
CA GLY A 214 -10.54 -19.56 -6.71
C GLY A 214 -9.03 -19.68 -6.70
N SER A 215 -8.54 -20.78 -7.26
CA SER A 215 -7.10 -20.94 -7.43
C SER A 215 -6.66 -20.10 -8.62
N ASN A 216 -5.92 -19.06 -8.41
CA ASN A 216 -5.24 -18.27 -9.45
C ASN A 216 -4.23 -19.15 -10.21
N HIS A 217 -4.74 -20.16 -10.94
CA HIS A 217 -4.01 -21.25 -11.57
C HIS A 217 -2.99 -21.97 -10.65
N GLY A 218 -3.28 -22.05 -9.35
CA GLY A 218 -2.39 -22.65 -8.35
C GLY A 218 -1.19 -21.80 -7.97
N MET A 219 -1.16 -20.53 -8.37
CA MET A 219 -0.07 -19.59 -8.07
C MET A 219 -0.17 -19.01 -6.67
N VAL A 220 -1.33 -19.10 -6.03
CA VAL A 220 -1.58 -18.67 -4.66
C VAL A 220 -2.13 -19.82 -3.84
N ASN A 221 -1.83 -19.88 -2.57
CA ASN A 221 -2.34 -20.90 -1.67
C ASN A 221 -3.63 -20.45 -0.99
N SER A 222 -4.76 -20.78 -1.58
CA SER A 222 -6.08 -20.50 -1.02
C SER A 222 -6.69 -21.69 -0.26
N SER A 223 -5.91 -22.72 0.05
CA SER A 223 -6.45 -24.01 0.56
C SER A 223 -7.05 -23.91 1.97
N LEU A 224 -6.54 -23.03 2.82
CA LEU A 224 -7.05 -22.80 4.18
C LEU A 224 -7.65 -21.39 4.35
N GLY A 225 -7.39 -20.49 3.41
CA GLY A 225 -7.68 -19.06 3.55
C GLY A 225 -6.75 -18.36 4.53
N HIS A 226 -6.96 -17.08 4.70
CA HIS A 226 -6.15 -16.20 5.53
C HIS A 226 -7.03 -15.49 6.54
N PHE A 227 -6.44 -15.02 7.62
CA PHE A 227 -7.14 -14.32 8.68
C PHE A 227 -6.63 -12.90 8.80
N LEU A 228 -7.56 -11.95 8.71
CA LEU A 228 -7.35 -10.56 9.07
C LEU A 228 -7.86 -10.34 10.49
N MET A 229 -7.06 -9.73 11.36
CA MET A 229 -7.48 -9.45 12.73
C MET A 229 -6.74 -8.25 13.31
N GLY A 230 -7.34 -7.58 14.27
CA GLY A 230 -6.69 -6.50 14.99
C GLY A 230 -7.65 -5.55 15.68
N PHE A 231 -7.18 -4.33 15.94
CA PHE A 231 -7.98 -3.31 16.61
C PHE A 231 -7.61 -1.91 16.14
N GLY A 232 -8.60 -1.02 16.25
CA GLY A 232 -8.45 0.41 16.10
C GLY A 232 -8.72 1.11 17.44
N LEU A 233 -7.88 2.06 17.81
CA LEU A 233 -8.12 2.99 18.92
C LEU A 233 -8.30 4.38 18.34
N ASN A 234 -9.50 4.90 18.46
CA ASN A 234 -9.90 6.15 17.85
C ASN A 234 -10.13 7.23 18.91
N ASN A 235 -10.00 8.48 18.51
CA ASN A 235 -10.36 9.64 19.33
C ASN A 235 -9.62 9.70 20.68
N LEU A 236 -8.44 9.13 20.80
CA LEU A 236 -7.60 9.27 21.99
C LEU A 236 -7.08 10.72 22.11
N LEU A 237 -6.69 11.14 23.31
CA LEU A 237 -6.15 12.48 23.59
C LEU A 237 -7.03 13.62 23.05
N ASP A 238 -8.31 13.60 23.41
CA ASP A 238 -9.31 14.58 22.97
C ASP A 238 -9.49 14.58 21.43
N GLY A 239 -9.53 13.37 20.85
CA GLY A 239 -9.74 13.18 19.43
C GLY A 239 -8.50 13.42 18.57
N LYS A 240 -7.35 13.49 19.13
CA LYS A 240 -6.09 13.82 18.45
C LYS A 240 -5.24 12.63 18.06
N LEU A 241 -5.42 11.47 18.62
CA LEU A 241 -4.62 10.28 18.37
C LEU A 241 -5.48 9.10 17.91
N ASN A 242 -5.12 8.49 16.80
CA ASN A 242 -5.68 7.25 16.34
C ASN A 242 -4.55 6.20 16.20
N VAL A 243 -4.84 4.96 16.51
CA VAL A 243 -3.94 3.83 16.33
C VAL A 243 -4.72 2.71 15.64
N LEU A 244 -4.21 2.22 14.53
CA LEU A 244 -4.72 1.02 13.86
C LEU A 244 -3.62 -0.04 13.90
N ALA A 245 -3.91 -1.21 14.47
CA ALA A 245 -2.98 -2.33 14.52
C ALA A 245 -3.68 -3.57 13.98
N LEU A 246 -3.20 -4.06 12.83
CA LEU A 246 -3.77 -5.19 12.11
C LEU A 246 -2.72 -6.26 11.84
N ALA A 247 -3.19 -7.49 11.74
CA ALA A 247 -2.41 -8.65 11.30
C ALA A 247 -3.18 -9.38 10.20
N HIS A 248 -2.47 -9.84 9.18
CA HIS A 248 -2.98 -10.72 8.12
C HIS A 248 -2.09 -11.95 8.07
N VAL A 249 -2.67 -13.14 8.29
CA VAL A 249 -1.89 -14.36 8.49
C VAL A 249 -2.51 -15.55 7.77
N GLY A 250 -1.68 -16.32 7.07
CA GLY A 250 -2.12 -17.53 6.38
C GLY A 250 -1.06 -18.14 5.47
N PRO A 251 -1.35 -19.28 4.83
CA PRO A 251 -0.43 -19.97 3.94
C PRO A 251 -0.43 -19.34 2.54
N GLU A 252 0.50 -18.44 2.26
CA GLU A 252 0.57 -17.69 0.99
C GLU A 252 1.13 -18.50 -0.18
N LEU A 253 2.09 -19.36 0.07
CA LEU A 253 2.85 -19.98 -1.01
C LEU A 253 2.11 -21.14 -1.66
N PRO A 254 2.11 -21.25 -3.00
CA PRO A 254 1.37 -22.29 -3.69
C PRO A 254 1.93 -23.68 -3.39
N SER A 255 1.07 -24.58 -2.95
CA SER A 255 1.45 -25.97 -2.63
C SER A 255 1.91 -26.76 -3.85
N VAL A 256 1.58 -26.32 -5.06
CA VAL A 256 2.06 -26.91 -6.32
C VAL A 256 3.52 -26.60 -6.60
N ALA A 257 4.04 -25.48 -6.12
CA ALA A 257 5.41 -25.07 -6.29
C ALA A 257 6.28 -25.41 -5.06
N PHE A 258 5.70 -25.44 -3.88
CA PHE A 258 6.42 -25.64 -2.62
C PHE A 258 5.80 -26.77 -1.78
N ALA A 259 6.50 -27.90 -1.72
CA ALA A 259 6.04 -29.03 -0.95
C ALA A 259 5.89 -28.68 0.54
N GLY A 260 4.69 -28.90 1.09
CA GLY A 260 4.38 -28.58 2.49
C GLY A 260 3.94 -27.13 2.75
N ALA A 261 3.80 -26.29 1.73
CA ALA A 261 3.42 -24.89 1.87
C ALA A 261 2.15 -24.65 2.71
N ASN A 262 1.18 -25.56 2.67
CA ASN A 262 -0.03 -25.47 3.50
C ASN A 262 0.22 -25.54 5.02
N GLY A 263 1.38 -25.98 5.44
CA GLY A 263 1.79 -26.04 6.84
C GLY A 263 2.69 -24.87 7.27
N HIS A 264 2.97 -23.95 6.35
CA HIS A 264 3.82 -22.78 6.58
C HIS A 264 3.05 -21.50 6.29
N TRP A 265 3.14 -20.55 7.20
CA TRP A 265 2.37 -19.33 7.16
C TRP A 265 3.26 -18.14 6.85
N ARG A 266 2.67 -17.16 6.17
CA ARG A 266 3.19 -15.81 6.08
C ARG A 266 2.35 -14.92 6.96
N GLU A 267 3.01 -14.08 7.72
CA GLU A 267 2.42 -13.20 8.72
C GLU A 267 2.79 -11.77 8.39
N TYR A 268 1.80 -10.92 8.24
CA TYR A 268 1.93 -9.48 8.11
C TYR A 268 1.40 -8.82 9.38
N TYR A 269 2.18 -7.96 9.97
CA TYR A 269 1.79 -7.13 11.10
C TYR A 269 2.03 -5.69 10.73
N ASP A 270 1.03 -4.84 10.92
CA ASP A 270 1.13 -3.43 10.62
C ASP A 270 0.47 -2.59 11.68
N THR A 271 1.09 -1.45 12.02
CA THR A 271 0.58 -0.51 12.99
C THR A 271 0.76 0.91 12.48
N VAL A 272 -0.33 1.60 12.28
CA VAL A 272 -0.38 3.00 11.90
C VAL A 272 -0.79 3.83 13.11
N ILE A 273 0.07 4.77 13.48
CA ILE A 273 -0.17 5.73 14.56
C ILE A 273 -0.31 7.10 13.94
N THR A 274 -1.53 7.59 13.89
CA THR A 274 -1.85 8.88 13.34
C THR A 274 -2.08 9.90 14.45
N TYR A 275 -1.39 11.06 14.44
CA TYR A 275 -1.38 12.03 15.53
C TYR A 275 -1.38 13.51 15.04
N LYS A 276 -2.43 14.31 15.28
CA LYS A 276 -2.57 15.73 14.90
C LYS A 276 -1.86 16.67 15.90
N ILE A 277 -0.70 17.12 15.56
CA ILE A 277 0.11 18.01 16.41
C ILE A 277 -0.65 19.30 16.72
N ASN A 278 -1.29 19.88 15.73
CA ASN A 278 -2.20 21.00 15.79
C ASN A 278 -2.98 21.07 14.46
N ASP A 279 -3.68 22.14 14.17
CA ASP A 279 -4.51 22.27 12.96
C ASP A 279 -3.68 22.30 11.66
N ASP A 280 -2.39 22.63 11.74
CA ASP A 280 -1.50 22.76 10.60
C ASP A 280 -0.56 21.54 10.44
N TRP A 281 -0.30 20.78 11.48
CA TRP A 281 0.71 19.74 11.49
C TRP A 281 0.15 18.37 11.84
N THR A 282 0.45 17.41 10.99
CA THR A 282 0.07 15.99 11.14
C THR A 282 1.33 15.12 11.14
N SER A 283 1.37 14.14 12.03
CA SER A 283 2.41 13.12 12.11
C SER A 283 1.79 11.74 11.92
N VAL A 284 2.38 10.88 11.11
CA VAL A 284 1.99 9.48 11.00
C VAL A 284 3.25 8.63 11.15
N THR A 285 3.19 7.66 12.06
CA THR A 285 4.22 6.64 12.22
C THR A 285 3.63 5.30 11.82
N GLU A 286 4.31 4.62 10.93
CA GLU A 286 3.95 3.28 10.48
C GLU A 286 5.03 2.29 10.87
N LEU A 287 4.63 1.16 11.42
CA LEU A 287 5.52 0.06 11.84
C LEU A 287 5.03 -1.23 11.20
N ASN A 288 5.88 -1.87 10.43
CA ASN A 288 5.54 -3.04 9.66
C ASN A 288 6.50 -4.20 9.95
N LEU A 289 5.97 -5.43 9.97
CA LEU A 289 6.74 -6.66 10.06
C LEU A 289 6.10 -7.72 9.16
N VAL A 290 6.93 -8.39 8.37
CA VAL A 290 6.52 -9.56 7.57
C VAL A 290 7.41 -10.74 7.97
N HIS A 291 6.79 -11.87 8.30
CA HIS A 291 7.50 -13.12 8.56
C HIS A 291 6.98 -14.22 7.63
N ASP A 292 7.88 -15.01 7.08
CA ASP A 292 7.55 -16.19 6.29
C ASP A 292 8.21 -17.42 6.91
N ASP A 293 7.37 -18.34 7.36
CA ASP A 293 7.77 -19.54 8.08
C ASP A 293 8.49 -20.56 7.19
N LEU A 294 8.12 -20.65 5.90
CA LEU A 294 8.76 -21.56 4.95
C LEU A 294 10.19 -21.12 4.62
N PHE A 295 10.38 -19.85 4.36
CA PHE A 295 11.69 -19.27 4.06
C PHE A 295 12.48 -18.89 5.32
N ARG A 296 11.84 -18.91 6.50
CA ARG A 296 12.41 -18.44 7.76
C ARG A 296 12.99 -17.03 7.62
N ALA A 297 12.33 -16.21 6.85
CA ALA A 297 12.72 -14.85 6.56
C ALA A 297 11.84 -13.86 7.31
N THR A 298 12.43 -12.76 7.73
CA THR A 298 11.70 -11.68 8.39
C THR A 298 12.13 -10.37 7.75
N GLY A 299 11.15 -9.58 7.33
CA GLY A 299 11.37 -8.24 6.79
C GLY A 299 10.41 -7.25 7.42
N GLY A 300 10.48 -6.02 6.99
CA GLY A 300 9.57 -4.97 7.45
C GLY A 300 10.28 -3.67 7.74
N GLY A 301 9.53 -2.64 8.10
CA GLY A 301 10.08 -1.30 8.20
C GLY A 301 9.42 -0.43 9.25
N ALA A 302 9.96 0.76 9.36
CA ALA A 302 9.37 1.87 10.11
C ALA A 302 9.43 3.11 9.24
N ALA A 303 8.29 3.75 9.04
CA ALA A 303 8.16 4.98 8.30
C ALA A 303 7.58 6.09 9.17
N GLN A 304 8.07 7.30 8.97
CA GLN A 304 7.60 8.50 9.63
C GLN A 304 7.21 9.53 8.59
N TYR A 305 5.97 9.97 8.64
CA TYR A 305 5.45 11.05 7.80
C TYR A 305 5.18 12.27 8.67
N ILE A 306 5.55 13.44 8.18
CA ILE A 306 5.20 14.73 8.78
C ILE A 306 4.60 15.60 7.68
N THR A 307 3.35 15.97 7.84
CA THR A 307 2.64 16.87 6.92
C THR A 307 2.41 18.22 7.57
N TRP A 308 2.76 19.27 6.85
CA TRP A 308 2.48 20.66 7.21
C TRP A 308 1.48 21.26 6.23
N LYS A 309 0.28 21.55 6.69
CA LYS A 309 -0.73 22.33 5.97
C LYS A 309 -0.39 23.82 6.09
N ILE A 310 0.18 24.39 5.04
CA ILE A 310 0.58 25.81 5.04
C ILE A 310 -0.65 26.71 4.95
N ASN A 311 -1.62 26.29 4.13
CA ASN A 311 -2.92 26.94 3.94
C ASN A 311 -3.86 25.98 3.17
N ASP A 312 -5.03 26.44 2.75
CA ASP A 312 -6.02 25.60 2.05
C ASP A 312 -5.59 25.18 0.63
N GLN A 313 -4.49 25.69 0.11
CA GLN A 313 -3.96 25.38 -1.22
C GLN A 313 -2.64 24.62 -1.19
N TRP A 314 -1.88 24.73 -0.12
CA TRP A 314 -0.55 24.20 -0.03
C TRP A 314 -0.33 23.35 1.21
N SER A 315 0.19 22.16 1.01
CA SER A 315 0.78 21.34 2.06
C SER A 315 2.17 20.85 1.63
N VAL A 316 2.99 20.50 2.60
CA VAL A 316 4.29 19.88 2.41
C VAL A 316 4.37 18.65 3.28
N THR A 317 4.77 17.53 2.71
CA THR A 317 4.98 16.28 3.45
C THR A 317 6.41 15.81 3.30
N GLY A 318 7.01 15.43 4.41
CA GLY A 318 8.26 14.67 4.46
C GLY A 318 7.99 13.24 4.91
N ARG A 319 8.61 12.27 4.25
CA ARG A 319 8.66 10.87 4.65
C ARG A 319 10.10 10.47 4.90
N ALA A 320 10.36 9.68 5.95
CA ALA A 320 11.62 9.00 6.19
C ALA A 320 11.33 7.56 6.58
N GLU A 321 11.98 6.62 5.93
CA GLU A 321 11.76 5.19 6.12
C GLU A 321 13.06 4.41 6.28
N ALA A 322 13.01 3.34 7.08
CA ALA A 322 14.00 2.29 7.10
C ALA A 322 13.29 0.94 6.93
N PHE A 323 13.68 0.17 5.93
CA PHE A 323 13.07 -1.11 5.58
C PHE A 323 14.13 -2.22 5.53
N ALA A 324 13.94 -3.27 6.34
CA ALA A 324 14.79 -4.44 6.38
C ALA A 324 14.22 -5.52 5.44
N ASP A 325 14.96 -5.86 4.39
CA ASP A 325 14.63 -6.93 3.46
C ASP A 325 15.49 -8.15 3.71
N GLN A 326 14.94 -9.14 4.40
CA GLN A 326 15.55 -10.45 4.59
C GLN A 326 15.08 -11.50 3.59
N PHE A 327 14.14 -11.14 2.74
CA PHE A 327 13.56 -12.03 1.73
C PHE A 327 14.42 -12.13 0.46
N THR A 328 15.72 -11.90 0.59
CA THR A 328 16.68 -11.95 -0.52
C THR A 328 16.46 -10.93 -1.63
N ASN A 329 16.72 -9.66 -1.29
CA ASN A 329 16.85 -8.59 -2.28
C ASN A 329 15.59 -8.32 -3.14
N ARG A 330 14.39 -8.36 -2.54
CA ARG A 330 13.15 -7.97 -3.22
C ARG A 330 13.29 -6.66 -3.97
N ILE A 331 13.85 -5.67 -3.30
CA ILE A 331 14.04 -4.32 -3.84
C ILE A 331 15.09 -4.33 -4.94
N SER A 332 16.21 -5.02 -4.76
CA SER A 332 17.29 -5.05 -5.75
C SER A 332 17.02 -5.96 -6.94
N CYS A 333 16.05 -6.87 -6.84
CA CYS A 333 15.66 -7.73 -7.96
C CYS A 333 14.59 -7.12 -8.85
N TYR A 334 13.90 -6.10 -8.37
CA TYR A 334 12.90 -5.41 -9.16
C TYR A 334 13.55 -4.75 -10.39
N GLY A 335 13.08 -5.12 -11.59
CA GLY A 335 13.64 -4.64 -12.83
C GLY A 335 14.99 -5.24 -13.26
N SER A 336 15.61 -6.06 -12.42
CA SER A 336 16.93 -6.64 -12.71
C SER A 336 16.91 -7.68 -13.83
N SER A 337 17.98 -7.75 -14.59
CA SER A 337 18.21 -8.80 -15.59
C SER A 337 18.53 -10.15 -14.92
N PRO A 338 18.22 -11.31 -15.56
CA PRO A 338 18.61 -12.65 -15.09
C PRO A 338 20.10 -12.80 -14.77
N SER A 339 20.93 -11.97 -15.37
CA SER A 339 22.38 -11.97 -15.15
C SER A 339 22.80 -11.39 -13.80
N SER A 340 21.89 -10.76 -13.04
CA SER A 340 22.18 -10.13 -11.74
C SER A 340 22.12 -11.09 -10.54
N GLY A 341 21.88 -12.39 -10.79
CA GLY A 341 21.78 -13.38 -9.72
C GLY A 341 20.39 -13.57 -9.13
N CYS A 342 19.43 -12.79 -9.60
CA CYS A 342 18.01 -13.00 -9.28
C CYS A 342 17.51 -14.22 -10.06
N ALA A 343 17.04 -15.25 -9.36
CA ALA A 343 16.82 -16.58 -9.93
C ALA A 343 15.66 -16.67 -10.92
N PHE A 344 14.80 -15.66 -10.98
CA PHE A 344 13.70 -15.57 -11.94
C PHE A 344 13.61 -14.20 -12.58
N SER A 345 13.84 -14.14 -13.87
CA SER A 345 13.51 -13.00 -14.69
C SER A 345 12.41 -13.40 -15.65
N PHE A 346 11.18 -13.16 -15.27
CA PHE A 346 10.07 -13.08 -16.20
C PHE A 346 10.13 -11.78 -17.04
N ALA A 347 10.94 -10.81 -16.63
CA ALA A 347 11.21 -9.57 -17.37
C ALA A 347 11.65 -9.80 -18.83
N SER A 348 12.31 -10.93 -19.11
CA SER A 348 12.69 -11.28 -20.47
C SER A 348 11.54 -11.80 -21.33
N ALA A 349 10.49 -12.34 -20.73
CA ALA A 349 9.33 -12.87 -21.43
C ALA A 349 8.18 -11.86 -21.51
N TYR A 350 7.97 -11.07 -20.43
CA TYR A 350 6.88 -10.10 -20.32
C TYR A 350 7.33 -8.86 -19.53
N PRO A 351 8.20 -8.01 -20.08
CA PRO A 351 8.85 -6.92 -19.33
C PRO A 351 7.91 -5.81 -18.85
N GLU A 352 6.68 -5.85 -19.27
CA GLU A 352 5.64 -4.85 -18.96
C GLU A 352 4.41 -5.52 -18.31
N SER A 353 4.48 -6.80 -17.94
CA SER A 353 3.33 -7.53 -17.42
C SER A 353 3.35 -7.60 -15.91
N GLN A 354 2.16 -7.64 -15.34
CA GLN A 354 1.90 -7.84 -13.94
C GLN A 354 2.45 -9.15 -13.39
N ASP A 355 2.39 -10.22 -14.19
CA ASP A 355 2.92 -11.54 -13.83
C ASP A 355 4.33 -11.48 -13.27
N TYR A 356 5.13 -10.52 -13.77
CA TYR A 356 6.46 -10.25 -13.29
C TYR A 356 6.44 -9.71 -11.85
N VAL A 357 5.62 -8.71 -11.57
CA VAL A 357 5.59 -8.06 -10.26
C VAL A 357 4.93 -8.94 -9.22
N ASP A 358 3.84 -9.62 -9.54
CA ASP A 358 3.18 -10.52 -8.61
C ASP A 358 4.04 -11.75 -8.32
N LEU A 359 4.69 -12.31 -9.32
CA LEU A 359 5.67 -13.35 -9.10
C LEU A 359 6.85 -12.85 -8.27
N GLU A 360 7.37 -11.65 -8.51
CA GLU A 360 8.37 -11.07 -7.62
C GLU A 360 7.83 -10.84 -6.22
N ARG A 361 6.66 -10.30 -6.06
CA ARG A 361 6.06 -10.12 -4.73
C ARG A 361 5.82 -11.44 -4.01
N PHE A 362 5.41 -12.49 -4.72
CA PHE A 362 5.13 -13.81 -4.16
C PHE A 362 6.36 -14.71 -4.07
N TYR A 363 7.29 -14.59 -5.03
CA TYR A 363 8.41 -15.51 -5.20
C TYR A 363 9.78 -14.86 -5.01
N THR A 364 9.86 -13.60 -4.68
CA THR A 364 11.16 -12.97 -4.40
C THR A 364 11.74 -13.31 -3.04
N GLY A 365 11.09 -14.18 -2.33
CA GLY A 365 11.88 -15.06 -1.54
C GLY A 365 12.78 -15.97 -2.41
N ASN A 366 12.99 -15.71 -3.68
CA ASN A 366 13.51 -16.66 -4.67
C ASN A 366 14.98 -16.69 -4.93
N SER A 367 15.78 -16.16 -4.10
CA SER A 367 16.99 -16.94 -3.84
C SER A 367 16.57 -18.03 -2.86
N TYR A 368 15.93 -19.05 -3.38
CA TYR A 368 15.43 -20.20 -2.64
C TYR A 368 16.36 -20.57 -1.48
N GLY A 369 16.03 -20.11 -0.30
CA GLY A 369 16.45 -20.78 0.91
C GLY A 369 17.85 -20.50 1.42
N THR A 370 18.54 -19.46 1.01
CA THR A 370 19.84 -19.19 1.62
C THR A 370 19.79 -18.20 2.78
N GLY A 371 18.71 -17.44 2.96
CA GLY A 371 18.65 -16.46 4.05
C GLY A 371 19.76 -15.39 4.00
N GLU A 372 20.41 -15.23 2.87
CA GLU A 372 21.57 -14.37 2.67
C GLU A 372 21.21 -12.94 2.24
N GLY A 373 19.94 -12.66 1.93
CA GLY A 373 19.45 -11.31 1.78
C GLY A 373 19.22 -10.69 3.14
N ASN A 374 20.06 -9.79 3.56
CA ASN A 374 19.88 -9.01 4.78
C ASN A 374 20.32 -7.58 4.48
N THR A 375 19.45 -6.86 3.79
CA THR A 375 19.73 -5.49 3.39
C THR A 375 18.79 -4.56 4.12
N LEU A 376 19.33 -3.52 4.73
CA LEU A 376 18.59 -2.42 5.32
C LEU A 376 18.61 -1.26 4.32
N TYR A 377 17.45 -0.94 3.80
CA TYR A 377 17.23 0.22 2.93
C TYR A 377 16.79 1.42 3.75
N GLY A 378 17.16 2.60 3.31
CA GLY A 378 16.67 3.86 3.82
C GLY A 378 16.08 4.69 2.69
N GLU A 379 15.04 5.44 3.01
CA GLU A 379 14.39 6.34 2.08
C GLU A 379 14.09 7.67 2.77
N MET A 380 14.25 8.77 2.04
CA MET A 380 13.81 10.10 2.44
C MET A 380 13.15 10.80 1.26
N THR A 381 11.90 11.20 1.45
CA THR A 381 11.13 11.93 0.45
C THR A 381 10.59 13.24 1.01
N VAL A 382 10.60 14.27 0.20
CA VAL A 382 9.92 15.54 0.48
C VAL A 382 9.11 15.93 -0.75
N GLY A 383 7.81 16.13 -0.55
CA GLY A 383 6.90 16.60 -1.59
C GLY A 383 6.02 17.73 -1.11
N ALA A 384 5.49 18.48 -2.06
CA ALA A 384 4.48 19.51 -1.82
C ALA A 384 3.22 19.18 -2.61
N THR A 385 2.05 19.47 -2.05
CA THR A 385 0.78 19.39 -2.76
C THR A 385 0.24 20.80 -2.95
N TYR A 386 0.00 21.16 -4.21
CA TYR A 386 -0.68 22.40 -4.58
C TYR A 386 -2.07 22.09 -5.12
N THR A 387 -3.08 22.60 -4.45
CA THR A 387 -4.49 22.49 -4.86
C THR A 387 -4.99 23.87 -5.28
N PRO A 388 -4.96 24.21 -6.58
CA PRO A 388 -5.43 25.51 -7.03
C PRO A 388 -6.95 25.68 -6.83
N PRO A 389 -7.43 26.88 -6.55
CA PRO A 389 -8.85 27.16 -6.34
C PRO A 389 -9.60 27.20 -7.67
N LEU A 390 -9.64 26.06 -8.37
CA LEU A 390 -10.32 25.93 -9.66
C LEU A 390 -11.84 25.92 -9.44
N LYS A 391 -12.54 26.81 -10.13
CA LYS A 391 -14.00 26.82 -10.19
C LYS A 391 -14.45 26.35 -11.58
N LEU A 392 -14.26 25.07 -11.84
CA LEU A 392 -14.81 24.48 -13.08
C LEU A 392 -16.29 24.10 -12.88
N PRO A 393 -17.14 24.25 -13.89
CA PRO A 393 -18.51 23.78 -13.82
C PRO A 393 -18.55 22.28 -13.57
N GLY A 394 -19.16 21.84 -12.45
CA GLY A 394 -19.31 20.45 -12.11
C GLY A 394 -18.17 19.86 -11.29
N THR A 395 -17.72 20.58 -10.24
CA THR A 395 -16.87 20.00 -9.17
C THR A 395 -15.64 19.21 -9.64
N VAL A 396 -14.64 19.87 -10.20
CA VAL A 396 -13.36 19.24 -10.54
C VAL A 396 -12.30 19.75 -9.58
N GLY A 397 -11.62 18.81 -8.87
CA GLY A 397 -10.43 19.08 -8.08
C GLY A 397 -9.18 18.91 -8.92
N LEU A 398 -8.15 19.70 -8.64
CA LEU A 398 -6.82 19.53 -9.22
C LEU A 398 -5.79 19.56 -8.10
N ALA A 399 -4.89 18.59 -8.09
CA ALA A 399 -3.68 18.63 -7.27
C ALA A 399 -2.45 18.49 -8.16
N VAL A 400 -1.36 19.19 -7.82
CA VAL A 400 -0.07 19.11 -8.47
C VAL A 400 0.97 18.84 -7.39
N ARG A 401 1.75 17.73 -7.53
CA ARG A 401 2.66 17.27 -6.47
C ARG A 401 4.09 17.11 -6.99
N PRO A 402 4.93 18.13 -6.88
CA PRO A 402 6.38 17.97 -7.05
C PRO A 402 6.99 17.25 -5.85
N GLU A 403 7.96 16.35 -6.13
CA GLU A 403 8.59 15.49 -5.13
C GLU A 403 10.06 15.30 -5.41
N VAL A 404 10.83 15.13 -4.33
CA VAL A 404 12.25 14.75 -4.33
C VAL A 404 12.40 13.54 -3.43
N ARG A 405 13.03 12.47 -3.92
CA ARG A 405 13.26 11.24 -3.17
C ARG A 405 14.71 10.82 -3.23
N TRP A 406 15.23 10.30 -2.15
CA TRP A 406 16.54 9.69 -2.02
C TRP A 406 16.44 8.33 -1.36
N ASP A 407 16.91 7.31 -2.06
CA ASP A 407 16.97 5.92 -1.60
C ASP A 407 18.43 5.53 -1.35
N THR A 408 18.68 4.70 -0.33
CA THR A 408 20.04 4.29 0.03
C THR A 408 20.09 2.94 0.73
N VAL A 409 21.21 2.26 0.63
CA VAL A 409 21.53 1.10 1.45
C VAL A 409 22.16 1.58 2.76
N LEU A 410 21.47 1.41 3.87
CA LEU A 410 21.95 1.75 5.22
C LEU A 410 22.86 0.67 5.82
N GLY A 411 22.73 -0.59 5.38
CA GLY A 411 23.52 -1.70 5.88
C GLY A 411 23.05 -3.05 5.35
N GLY A 412 23.76 -4.12 5.72
CA GLY A 412 23.40 -5.48 5.32
C GLY A 412 24.53 -6.22 4.59
N THR A 413 24.18 -7.00 3.57
CA THR A 413 25.16 -7.79 2.81
C THR A 413 26.16 -6.90 2.09
N ALA A 414 27.43 -7.11 2.33
CA ALA A 414 28.49 -6.27 1.76
C ALA A 414 28.52 -6.33 0.23
N GLY A 415 28.60 -5.17 -0.41
CA GLY A 415 28.76 -5.05 -1.86
C GLY A 415 27.46 -5.03 -2.66
N ILE A 416 26.30 -4.96 -1.99
CA ILE A 416 25.02 -4.76 -2.70
C ILE A 416 24.97 -3.34 -3.24
N ALA A 417 24.69 -3.24 -4.52
CA ALA A 417 24.52 -1.99 -5.28
C ALA A 417 23.22 -2.06 -6.08
N PRO A 418 22.05 -1.99 -5.39
CA PRO A 418 20.74 -2.26 -5.98
C PRO A 418 20.28 -1.20 -6.97
N PHE A 419 20.78 0.04 -6.83
CA PHE A 419 20.33 1.18 -7.61
C PHE A 419 21.26 1.38 -8.83
N ALA A 420 20.98 0.68 -9.93
CA ALA A 420 21.77 0.72 -11.17
C ALA A 420 23.28 0.54 -10.95
N GLY A 421 23.68 -0.32 -10.00
CA GLY A 421 25.06 -0.58 -9.67
C GLY A 421 25.66 0.38 -8.62
N THR A 422 24.84 1.21 -7.97
CA THR A 422 25.24 2.07 -6.84
C THR A 422 24.49 1.70 -5.55
N SER A 423 24.93 2.24 -4.42
CA SER A 423 24.28 2.03 -3.12
C SER A 423 23.22 3.09 -2.79
N ASN A 424 22.95 4.01 -3.70
CA ASN A 424 21.96 5.06 -3.51
C ASN A 424 21.40 5.56 -4.85
N GLU A 425 20.19 6.05 -4.81
CA GLU A 425 19.46 6.63 -5.93
C GLU A 425 18.83 7.96 -5.51
N PHE A 426 18.66 8.86 -6.45
CA PHE A 426 17.98 10.12 -6.26
C PHE A 426 17.01 10.35 -7.41
N THR A 427 15.75 10.64 -7.10
CA THR A 427 14.71 10.90 -8.10
C THR A 427 14.01 12.22 -7.86
N LEU A 428 13.63 12.87 -8.94
CA LEU A 428 12.75 14.04 -8.98
C LEU A 428 11.46 13.62 -9.65
N ALA A 429 10.33 13.92 -9.06
CA ALA A 429 9.06 13.51 -9.63
C ALA A 429 8.03 14.64 -9.58
N LEU A 430 7.07 14.54 -10.47
CA LEU A 430 5.93 15.45 -10.54
C LEU A 430 4.72 14.66 -11.04
N ASP A 431 3.63 14.73 -10.32
CA ASP A 431 2.34 14.25 -10.79
C ASP A 431 1.26 15.32 -10.74
N THR A 432 0.15 15.00 -11.36
CA THR A 432 -1.05 15.82 -11.40
C THR A 432 -2.27 14.90 -11.28
N ILE A 433 -3.14 15.21 -10.34
CA ILE A 433 -4.39 14.48 -10.10
C ILE A 433 -5.56 15.41 -10.43
N LEU A 434 -6.42 14.96 -11.34
CA LEU A 434 -7.67 15.62 -11.71
C LEU A 434 -8.83 14.77 -11.17
N SER A 435 -9.55 15.27 -10.16
CA SER A 435 -10.66 14.57 -9.50
C SER A 435 -12.03 15.11 -9.90
N PHE A 436 -13.04 14.26 -9.96
CA PHE A 436 -14.43 14.60 -10.33
C PHE A 436 -15.44 13.80 -9.52
#